data_b3d2ef7bb29ba71b3f5058b83b140b35
#
_entry.id   b3d2ef7bb29ba71b3f5058b83b140b35
#
_cell.length_a   1.000
_cell.length_b   1.000
_cell.length_c   1.000
_cell.angle_alpha   90.00
_cell.angle_beta   90.00
_cell.angle_gamma   90.00
#
_symmetry.space_group_name_H-M   'P 1'
#
loop_
_entity.id
_entity.type
_entity.pdbx_description
1 polymer ?
#
loop_
_entity_poly.entity_id
_entity_poly.type
_entity_poly.pdbx_seq_one_letter_code
_entity_poly.pdbx_strand_id
1 'polypeptide(L)'
;MSDTVAHAAHHAAAHAHHPAQQHHFDTMPQQKEAAVLGMWVFLLTEILFFGGLFVAYMIYRVWYFDAFAEASRRLSLFWGGLNTAVLIGSSLTMAMAVRGAQTNKRKATVNWLILTMILGTVFLGVKVIEYQDKFANYEVPGPNFNWLAHEQHEAAAGEHPSTALGASVAAAPAEGEHRKLSLTPEQLQRTTQIYFSLYFTMTGLHALHMIIGIGLMSVITWMAWKGRFDGEYYTPVEMSGLYWHFVDIVWIFLFPLLYLVERHQ
;
A
#
# COMPACT_ATOMS: atom_id res chain seq x y z
N MET A 1 53.95 36.76 13.03
CA MET A 1 53.12 36.07 14.06
C MET A 1 51.61 36.16 13.76
N SER A 2 51.18 37.04 12.89
CA SER A 2 49.76 37.22 12.49
C SER A 2 49.26 36.17 11.51
N ASP A 3 50.06 35.71 10.54
CA ASP A 3 49.65 34.81 9.46
C ASP A 3 49.49 33.37 9.90
N THR A 4 50.23 32.89 10.89
CA THR A 4 50.10 31.54 11.46
C THR A 4 48.81 31.37 12.27
N VAL A 5 48.32 32.41 12.93
CA VAL A 5 47.07 32.39 13.69
C VAL A 5 45.87 32.42 12.76
N ALA A 6 45.95 33.17 11.66
CA ALA A 6 44.91 33.22 10.63
C ALA A 6 44.81 31.87 9.88
N HIS A 7 45.95 31.23 9.56
CA HIS A 7 45.95 29.91 8.93
C HIS A 7 45.41 28.80 9.88
N ALA A 8 45.75 28.85 11.19
CA ALA A 8 45.23 27.92 12.17
C ALA A 8 43.71 28.12 12.41
N ALA A 9 43.24 29.38 12.40
CA ALA A 9 41.77 29.66 12.49
C ALA A 9 41.02 29.23 11.23
N HIS A 10 41.62 29.37 10.04
CA HIS A 10 41.04 28.85 8.80
C HIS A 10 40.96 27.33 8.75
N HIS A 11 42.00 26.62 9.26
CA HIS A 11 41.97 25.17 9.38
C HIS A 11 41.04 24.67 10.49
N ALA A 12 40.85 25.40 11.59
CA ALA A 12 39.90 25.07 12.63
C ALA A 12 38.45 25.30 12.23
N ALA A 13 38.18 26.27 11.38
CA ALA A 13 36.86 26.52 10.83
C ALA A 13 36.45 25.49 9.73
N ALA A 14 37.47 24.84 9.09
CA ALA A 14 37.22 23.85 8.02
C ALA A 14 36.73 22.48 8.52
N HIS A 15 36.71 22.21 9.83
CA HIS A 15 36.32 20.94 10.41
C HIS A 15 35.25 21.01 11.50
N ALA A 16 34.36 22.00 11.45
CA ALA A 16 33.14 21.95 12.27
C ALA A 16 32.21 20.86 11.73
N HIS A 17 32.48 19.61 12.10
CA HIS A 17 31.59 18.49 11.75
C HIS A 17 30.21 18.72 12.33
N HIS A 18 29.16 18.57 11.48
CA HIS A 18 27.78 18.62 11.94
C HIS A 18 27.54 17.47 12.97
N PRO A 19 26.90 17.72 14.12
CA PRO A 19 26.72 16.70 15.15
C PRO A 19 25.97 15.43 14.69
N ALA A 20 25.23 15.49 13.58
CA ALA A 20 24.57 14.35 12.96
C ALA A 20 25.41 13.64 11.88
N GLN A 21 26.61 14.16 11.55
CA GLN A 21 27.50 13.54 10.58
C GLN A 21 28.13 12.28 11.19
N GLN A 22 28.04 11.16 10.50
CA GLN A 22 28.64 9.90 10.92
C GLN A 22 30.13 9.89 10.56
N HIS A 23 30.97 9.30 11.44
CA HIS A 23 32.44 9.36 11.38
C HIS A 23 33.06 8.75 10.10
N HIS A 24 32.30 7.96 9.33
CA HIS A 24 32.78 7.33 8.09
C HIS A 24 32.42 8.12 6.83
N PHE A 25 31.78 9.26 6.97
CA PHE A 25 31.51 10.19 5.87
C PHE A 25 32.30 11.48 6.04
N ASP A 26 32.94 11.94 4.96
CA ASP A 26 33.75 13.15 5.00
C ASP A 26 32.87 14.43 5.04
N THR A 27 31.66 14.36 4.45
CA THR A 27 30.76 15.50 4.35
C THR A 27 29.29 15.10 4.51
N MET A 28 28.44 16.02 4.97
CA MET A 28 26.99 15.81 5.05
C MET A 28 26.33 15.51 3.68
N PRO A 29 26.70 16.17 2.55
CA PRO A 29 26.21 15.78 1.25
C PRO A 29 26.51 14.33 0.87
N GLN A 30 27.73 13.85 1.11
CA GLN A 30 28.13 12.46 0.86
C GLN A 30 27.26 11.48 1.66
N GLN A 31 27.02 11.77 2.94
CA GLN A 31 26.12 10.96 3.79
C GLN A 31 24.71 10.93 3.23
N LYS A 32 24.19 12.07 2.76
CA LYS A 32 22.86 12.15 2.13
C LYS A 32 22.80 11.35 0.82
N GLU A 33 23.78 11.48 -0.06
CA GLU A 33 23.86 10.73 -1.32
C GLU A 33 23.88 9.22 -1.08
N ALA A 34 24.68 8.76 -0.11
CA ALA A 34 24.71 7.35 0.27
C ALA A 34 23.34 6.86 0.79
N ALA A 35 22.65 7.64 1.62
CA ALA A 35 21.33 7.32 2.12
C ALA A 35 20.29 7.26 0.98
N VAL A 36 20.33 8.20 0.03
CA VAL A 36 19.47 8.25 -1.14
C VAL A 36 19.71 7.03 -2.04
N LEU A 37 20.96 6.69 -2.32
CA LEU A 37 21.32 5.51 -3.12
C LEU A 37 20.79 4.22 -2.45
N GLY A 38 21.04 4.06 -1.13
CA GLY A 38 20.54 2.91 -0.38
C GLY A 38 19.02 2.80 -0.43
N MET A 39 18.31 3.93 -0.31
CA MET A 39 16.85 3.96 -0.40
C MET A 39 16.35 3.56 -1.80
N TRP A 40 16.99 4.03 -2.87
CA TRP A 40 16.63 3.62 -4.23
C TRP A 40 16.87 2.13 -4.50
N VAL A 41 17.98 1.58 -4.01
CA VAL A 41 18.24 0.12 -4.12
C VAL A 41 17.17 -0.66 -3.37
N PHE A 42 16.81 -0.23 -2.14
CA PHE A 42 15.73 -0.85 -1.37
C PHE A 42 14.39 -0.78 -2.13
N LEU A 43 13.98 0.41 -2.61
CA LEU A 43 12.73 0.56 -3.36
C LEU A 43 12.70 -0.30 -4.62
N LEU A 44 13.84 -0.46 -5.32
CA LEU A 44 13.94 -1.33 -6.49
C LEU A 44 13.64 -2.80 -6.11
N THR A 45 14.18 -3.29 -4.99
CA THR A 45 13.88 -4.65 -4.52
C THR A 45 12.40 -4.85 -4.19
N GLU A 46 11.78 -3.85 -3.58
CA GLU A 46 10.34 -3.87 -3.26
C GLU A 46 9.46 -3.82 -4.53
N ILE A 47 9.83 -3.01 -5.53
CA ILE A 47 9.15 -2.97 -6.83
C ILE A 47 9.22 -4.35 -7.51
N LEU A 48 10.35 -5.01 -7.49
CA LEU A 48 10.50 -6.36 -8.05
C LEU A 48 9.68 -7.40 -7.28
N PHE A 49 9.64 -7.29 -5.97
CA PHE A 49 8.86 -8.17 -5.11
C PHE A 49 7.35 -8.05 -5.36
N PHE A 50 6.78 -6.84 -5.29
CA PHE A 50 5.36 -6.62 -5.60
C PHE A 50 5.05 -6.86 -7.08
N GLY A 51 5.97 -6.49 -7.98
CA GLY A 51 5.86 -6.74 -9.41
C GLY A 51 5.71 -8.23 -9.73
N GLY A 52 6.47 -9.09 -9.06
CA GLY A 52 6.32 -10.55 -9.17
C GLY A 52 4.92 -11.04 -8.76
N LEU A 53 4.36 -10.49 -7.68
CA LEU A 53 2.99 -10.81 -7.26
C LEU A 53 1.94 -10.30 -8.26
N PHE A 54 2.12 -9.11 -8.84
CA PHE A 54 1.24 -8.59 -9.88
C PHE A 54 1.27 -9.44 -11.15
N VAL A 55 2.45 -9.89 -11.57
CA VAL A 55 2.61 -10.80 -12.72
C VAL A 55 1.91 -12.13 -12.44
N ALA A 56 2.10 -12.72 -11.26
CA ALA A 56 1.40 -13.94 -10.87
C ALA A 56 -0.12 -13.76 -10.92
N TYR A 57 -0.64 -12.67 -10.34
CA TYR A 57 -2.06 -12.34 -10.40
C TYR A 57 -2.57 -12.22 -11.86
N MET A 58 -1.84 -11.52 -12.73
CA MET A 58 -2.23 -11.33 -14.13
C MET A 58 -2.26 -12.65 -14.91
N ILE A 59 -1.32 -13.58 -14.67
CA ILE A 59 -1.30 -14.91 -15.29
C ILE A 59 -2.54 -15.70 -14.87
N TYR A 60 -2.83 -15.78 -13.57
CA TYR A 60 -3.99 -16.52 -13.09
C TYR A 60 -5.30 -15.87 -13.52
N ARG A 61 -5.38 -14.54 -13.58
CA ARG A 61 -6.53 -13.82 -14.10
C ARG A 61 -6.83 -14.15 -15.56
N VAL A 62 -5.80 -14.28 -16.42
CA VAL A 62 -5.99 -14.67 -17.83
C VAL A 62 -6.49 -16.11 -17.94
N TRP A 63 -6.01 -17.01 -17.09
CA TRP A 63 -6.42 -18.41 -17.13
C TRP A 63 -7.82 -18.66 -16.55
N TYR A 64 -8.22 -17.90 -15.53
CA TYR A 64 -9.45 -18.11 -14.74
C TYR A 64 -10.30 -16.84 -14.69
N PHE A 65 -10.46 -16.19 -15.84
CA PHE A 65 -11.05 -14.86 -15.95
C PHE A 65 -12.44 -14.79 -15.30
N ASP A 66 -13.37 -15.71 -15.62
CA ASP A 66 -14.75 -15.72 -15.09
C ASP A 66 -14.79 -15.83 -13.56
N ALA A 67 -13.93 -16.69 -12.98
CA ALA A 67 -13.86 -16.86 -11.54
C ALA A 67 -13.29 -15.62 -10.84
N PHE A 68 -12.30 -14.95 -11.48
CA PHE A 68 -11.69 -13.72 -10.95
C PHE A 68 -12.66 -12.53 -11.02
N ALA A 69 -13.45 -12.44 -12.10
CA ALA A 69 -14.48 -11.43 -12.25
C ALA A 69 -15.57 -11.58 -11.17
N GLU A 70 -16.08 -12.82 -10.97
CA GLU A 70 -17.08 -13.10 -9.96
C GLU A 70 -16.58 -12.84 -8.54
N ALA A 71 -15.35 -13.28 -8.22
CA ALA A 71 -14.73 -13.03 -6.92
C ALA A 71 -14.51 -11.52 -6.65
N SER A 72 -14.13 -10.74 -7.68
CA SER A 72 -13.93 -9.30 -7.53
C SER A 72 -15.23 -8.54 -7.25
N ARG A 73 -16.38 -9.04 -7.73
CA ARG A 73 -17.71 -8.43 -7.47
C ARG A 73 -18.09 -8.46 -5.99
N ARG A 74 -17.55 -9.43 -5.22
CA ARG A 74 -17.76 -9.51 -3.76
C ARG A 74 -16.89 -8.55 -2.96
N LEU A 75 -15.96 -7.84 -3.59
CA LEU A 75 -15.22 -6.77 -2.93
C LEU A 75 -16.02 -5.47 -2.98
N SER A 76 -16.12 -4.79 -1.85
CA SER A 76 -16.81 -3.51 -1.76
C SER A 76 -15.98 -2.40 -2.43
N LEU A 77 -16.46 -1.90 -3.57
CA LEU A 77 -15.84 -0.79 -4.28
C LEU A 77 -15.80 0.50 -3.45
N PHE A 78 -16.84 0.69 -2.61
CA PHE A 78 -16.94 1.88 -1.76
C PHE A 78 -15.78 1.92 -0.75
N TRP A 79 -15.53 0.82 -0.02
CA TRP A 79 -14.45 0.75 0.95
C TRP A 79 -13.06 0.83 0.30
N GLY A 80 -12.88 0.18 -0.85
CA GLY A 80 -11.63 0.27 -1.64
C GLY A 80 -11.36 1.68 -2.14
N GLY A 81 -12.38 2.37 -2.69
CA GLY A 81 -12.29 3.76 -3.16
C GLY A 81 -12.03 4.75 -2.04
N LEU A 82 -12.74 4.61 -0.90
CA LEU A 82 -12.53 5.43 0.29
C LEU A 82 -11.08 5.29 0.79
N ASN A 83 -10.58 4.06 0.90
CA ASN A 83 -9.20 3.80 1.31
C ASN A 83 -8.18 4.42 0.35
N THR A 84 -8.44 4.37 -0.95
CA THR A 84 -7.58 5.03 -1.94
C THR A 84 -7.55 6.54 -1.74
N ALA A 85 -8.71 7.17 -1.51
CA ALA A 85 -8.79 8.61 -1.23
C ALA A 85 -8.03 8.99 0.06
N VAL A 86 -8.17 8.18 1.11
CA VAL A 86 -7.44 8.36 2.39
C VAL A 86 -5.93 8.30 2.17
N LEU A 87 -5.42 7.34 1.39
CA LEU A 87 -3.99 7.22 1.10
C LEU A 87 -3.46 8.36 0.23
N ILE A 88 -4.20 8.81 -0.78
CA ILE A 88 -3.81 9.99 -1.56
C ILE A 88 -3.69 11.23 -0.66
N GLY A 89 -4.65 11.41 0.27
CA GLY A 89 -4.58 12.45 1.29
C GLY A 89 -3.37 12.30 2.21
N SER A 90 -3.07 11.07 2.63
CA SER A 90 -1.90 10.72 3.45
C SER A 90 -0.57 11.03 2.72
N SER A 91 -0.50 10.70 1.43
CA SER A 91 0.65 11.02 0.58
C SER A 91 0.91 12.53 0.51
N LEU A 92 -0.15 13.34 0.35
CA LEU A 92 -0.06 14.80 0.38
C LEU A 92 0.44 15.31 1.74
N THR A 93 -0.09 14.79 2.85
CA THR A 93 0.33 15.23 4.19
C THR A 93 1.79 14.87 4.45
N MET A 94 2.27 13.72 3.96
CA MET A 94 3.68 13.34 4.03
C MET A 94 4.59 14.28 3.22
N ALA A 95 4.20 14.67 2.02
CA ALA A 95 4.93 15.66 1.22
C ALA A 95 5.05 17.01 1.95
N MET A 96 3.96 17.43 2.64
CA MET A 96 3.98 18.66 3.45
C MET A 96 4.87 18.52 4.70
N ALA A 97 4.98 17.32 5.28
CA ALA A 97 5.91 17.05 6.38
C ALA A 97 7.37 17.19 5.94
N VAL A 98 7.73 16.60 4.80
CA VAL A 98 9.07 16.73 4.19
C VAL A 98 9.39 18.19 3.90
N ARG A 99 8.48 18.95 3.27
CA ARG A 99 8.66 20.38 3.04
C ARG A 99 8.83 21.18 4.33
N GLY A 100 8.08 20.80 5.38
CA GLY A 100 8.22 21.40 6.72
C GLY A 100 9.63 21.19 7.29
N ALA A 101 10.19 19.99 7.13
CA ALA A 101 11.55 19.67 7.57
C ALA A 101 12.60 20.46 6.76
N GLN A 102 12.48 20.52 5.44
CA GLN A 102 13.37 21.27 4.55
C GLN A 102 13.37 22.78 4.87
N THR A 103 12.23 23.34 5.31
CA THR A 103 12.10 24.75 5.67
C THR A 103 12.33 25.03 7.15
N ASN A 104 12.87 24.06 7.89
CA ASN A 104 13.16 24.13 9.33
C ASN A 104 11.94 24.54 10.19
N LYS A 105 10.73 24.15 9.77
CA LYS A 105 9.47 24.42 10.49
C LYS A 105 9.07 23.22 11.35
N ARG A 106 9.78 23.03 12.47
CA ARG A 106 9.61 21.87 13.38
C ARG A 106 8.15 21.54 13.71
N LYS A 107 7.35 22.56 14.14
CA LYS A 107 5.94 22.33 14.51
C LYS A 107 5.11 21.83 13.33
N ALA A 108 5.32 22.38 12.13
CA ALA A 108 4.63 21.97 10.92
C ALA A 108 5.00 20.54 10.54
N THR A 109 6.29 20.18 10.58
CA THR A 109 6.76 18.81 10.33
C THR A 109 6.08 17.80 11.25
N VAL A 110 6.09 18.04 12.56
CA VAL A 110 5.48 17.15 13.56
C VAL A 110 3.97 17.00 13.33
N ASN A 111 3.25 18.09 13.09
CA ASN A 111 1.81 18.05 12.88
C ASN A 111 1.45 17.27 11.59
N TRP A 112 2.16 17.48 10.50
CA TRP A 112 1.93 16.77 9.25
C TRP A 112 2.27 15.28 9.35
N LEU A 113 3.35 14.90 10.06
CA LEU A 113 3.70 13.50 10.32
C LEU A 113 2.62 12.80 11.15
N ILE A 114 2.10 13.46 12.20
CA ILE A 114 1.00 12.91 13.01
C ILE A 114 -0.25 12.70 12.14
N LEU A 115 -0.61 13.68 11.31
CA LEU A 115 -1.77 13.56 10.42
C LEU A 115 -1.59 12.41 9.42
N THR A 116 -0.40 12.23 8.86
CA THR A 116 -0.09 11.09 7.98
C THR A 116 -0.29 9.75 8.69
N MET A 117 0.22 9.62 9.93
CA MET A 117 0.02 8.41 10.73
C MET A 117 -1.45 8.13 11.06
N ILE A 118 -2.23 9.17 11.36
CA ILE A 118 -3.68 9.03 11.61
C ILE A 118 -4.36 8.48 10.34
N LEU A 119 -4.10 9.05 9.16
CA LEU A 119 -4.68 8.60 7.90
C LEU A 119 -4.26 7.16 7.56
N GLY A 120 -2.99 6.80 7.78
CA GLY A 120 -2.52 5.42 7.63
C GLY A 120 -3.20 4.45 8.59
N THR A 121 -3.46 4.86 9.84
CA THR A 121 -4.19 4.05 10.83
C THR A 121 -5.66 3.89 10.44
N VAL A 122 -6.30 4.94 9.90
CA VAL A 122 -7.67 4.86 9.36
C VAL A 122 -7.75 3.84 8.22
N PHE A 123 -6.79 3.88 7.29
CA PHE A 123 -6.69 2.88 6.23
C PHE A 123 -6.63 1.44 6.78
N LEU A 124 -5.74 1.19 7.75
CA LEU A 124 -5.61 -0.13 8.38
C LEU A 124 -6.90 -0.53 9.12
N GLY A 125 -7.57 0.42 9.77
CA GLY A 125 -8.86 0.18 10.45
C GLY A 125 -9.94 -0.28 9.48
N VAL A 126 -10.08 0.38 8.34
CA VAL A 126 -11.02 -0.03 7.28
C VAL A 126 -10.66 -1.41 6.74
N LYS A 127 -9.36 -1.71 6.56
CA LYS A 127 -8.90 -3.04 6.13
C LYS A 127 -9.21 -4.15 7.14
N VAL A 128 -9.12 -3.86 8.43
CA VAL A 128 -9.50 -4.82 9.46
C VAL A 128 -11.00 -5.14 9.39
N ILE A 129 -11.85 -4.14 9.19
CA ILE A 129 -13.30 -4.33 9.00
C ILE A 129 -13.57 -5.20 7.77
N GLU A 130 -12.94 -4.89 6.64
CA GLU A 130 -13.08 -5.66 5.40
C GLU A 130 -12.63 -7.13 5.57
N TYR A 131 -11.53 -7.35 6.29
CA TYR A 131 -11.05 -8.70 6.58
C TYR A 131 -11.98 -9.46 7.52
N GLN A 132 -12.54 -8.82 8.55
CA GLN A 132 -13.51 -9.44 9.44
C GLN A 132 -14.76 -9.91 8.68
N ASP A 133 -15.24 -9.10 7.72
CA ASP A 133 -16.34 -9.50 6.85
C ASP A 133 -15.99 -10.76 6.03
N LYS A 134 -14.77 -10.80 5.45
CA LYS A 134 -14.29 -11.98 4.71
C LYS A 134 -14.13 -13.23 5.59
N PHE A 135 -13.71 -13.06 6.84
CA PHE A 135 -13.65 -14.16 7.81
C PHE A 135 -15.05 -14.67 8.17
N ALA A 136 -16.01 -13.78 8.37
CA ALA A 136 -17.39 -14.16 8.70
C ALA A 136 -18.07 -14.93 7.56
N ASN A 137 -17.73 -14.61 6.31
CA ASN A 137 -18.30 -15.23 5.11
C ASN A 137 -17.55 -16.48 4.62
N TYR A 138 -16.59 -17.01 5.38
CA TYR A 138 -15.76 -18.18 5.01
C TYR A 138 -14.99 -18.02 3.69
N GLU A 139 -14.67 -16.79 3.30
CA GLU A 139 -13.91 -16.45 2.08
C GLU A 139 -12.40 -16.44 2.29
N VAL A 140 -11.91 -16.80 3.48
CA VAL A 140 -10.48 -16.91 3.78
C VAL A 140 -9.93 -18.23 3.26
N PRO A 141 -8.85 -18.21 2.46
CA PRO A 141 -8.26 -19.43 1.93
C PRO A 141 -7.80 -20.38 3.04
N GLY A 142 -8.30 -21.61 3.00
CA GLY A 142 -7.98 -22.61 4.01
C GLY A 142 -8.92 -23.82 3.93
N PRO A 143 -8.85 -24.75 4.90
CA PRO A 143 -9.70 -25.94 4.90
C PRO A 143 -11.19 -25.63 5.07
N ASN A 144 -11.53 -24.44 5.60
CA ASN A 144 -12.91 -23.99 5.82
C ASN A 144 -13.41 -23.05 4.71
N PHE A 145 -12.65 -22.89 3.61
CA PHE A 145 -13.07 -22.04 2.50
C PHE A 145 -14.35 -22.60 1.87
N ASN A 146 -15.43 -21.83 1.87
CA ASN A 146 -16.70 -22.22 1.29
C ASN A 146 -17.31 -21.06 0.49
N TRP A 147 -17.09 -21.08 -0.83
CA TRP A 147 -17.62 -20.08 -1.75
C TRP A 147 -19.16 -20.08 -1.79
N LEU A 148 -19.80 -21.24 -1.62
CA LEU A 148 -21.26 -21.40 -1.71
C LEU A 148 -21.97 -21.02 -0.40
N ALA A 149 -21.28 -20.92 0.72
CA ALA A 149 -21.90 -20.58 2.00
C ALA A 149 -22.57 -19.20 1.97
N HIS A 150 -22.02 -18.25 1.23
CA HIS A 150 -22.58 -16.91 1.10
C HIS A 150 -23.95 -16.92 0.41
N GLU A 151 -24.12 -17.69 -0.66
CA GLU A 151 -25.43 -17.84 -1.36
C GLU A 151 -26.48 -18.46 -0.45
N GLN A 152 -26.08 -19.41 0.42
CA GLN A 152 -26.97 -20.03 1.39
C GLN A 152 -27.39 -19.05 2.50
N HIS A 153 -26.48 -18.19 2.94
CA HIS A 153 -26.79 -17.15 3.95
C HIS A 153 -27.67 -16.04 3.39
N GLU A 154 -27.45 -15.57 2.16
CA GLU A 154 -28.33 -14.60 1.50
C GLU A 154 -29.72 -15.16 1.26
N ALA A 155 -29.83 -16.41 0.83
CA ALA A 155 -31.11 -17.10 0.67
C ALA A 155 -31.86 -17.27 2.00
N ALA A 156 -31.14 -17.48 3.10
CA ALA A 156 -31.72 -17.62 4.44
C ALA A 156 -32.10 -16.27 5.08
N ALA A 157 -31.44 -15.18 4.72
CA ALA A 157 -31.67 -13.84 5.25
C ALA A 157 -32.85 -13.11 4.56
N GLY A 158 -33.41 -13.64 3.47
CA GLY A 158 -34.60 -13.09 2.79
C GLY A 158 -34.38 -11.74 2.09
N GLU A 159 -33.15 -11.31 1.89
CA GLU A 159 -32.81 -10.10 1.15
C GLU A 159 -32.63 -10.42 -0.32
N HIS A 160 -33.67 -10.08 -1.09
CA HIS A 160 -33.80 -10.05 -2.54
C HIS A 160 -33.08 -11.13 -3.35
N PRO A 161 -33.84 -12.02 -4.03
CA PRO A 161 -33.26 -12.93 -5.01
C PRO A 161 -32.82 -12.09 -6.23
N SER A 162 -31.54 -11.82 -6.32
CA SER A 162 -30.95 -11.38 -7.57
C SER A 162 -30.96 -12.60 -8.50
N THR A 163 -32.06 -12.73 -9.18
CA THR A 163 -32.32 -13.54 -10.37
C THR A 163 -31.74 -14.97 -10.38
N ALA A 164 -32.44 -15.87 -9.70
CA ALA A 164 -32.47 -17.27 -10.12
C ALA A 164 -33.05 -17.33 -11.54
N LEU A 165 -32.23 -17.48 -12.55
CA LEU A 165 -32.66 -17.85 -13.87
C LEU A 165 -32.49 -19.35 -14.10
N GLY A 166 -33.41 -20.09 -13.48
CA GLY A 166 -33.82 -21.38 -14.00
C GLY A 166 -35.14 -21.22 -14.70
N ALA A 167 -35.14 -20.87 -15.97
CA ALA A 167 -36.27 -21.11 -16.86
C ALA A 167 -35.77 -21.05 -18.32
N SER A 168 -35.75 -22.20 -18.96
CA SER A 168 -35.63 -22.34 -20.40
C SER A 168 -36.66 -21.52 -21.12
N VAL A 169 -36.25 -20.58 -21.98
CA VAL A 169 -36.99 -20.18 -23.19
C VAL A 169 -35.96 -19.94 -24.28
N ALA A 170 -36.09 -20.73 -25.35
CA ALA A 170 -35.36 -20.57 -26.57
C ALA A 170 -35.65 -19.22 -27.22
N ALA A 171 -34.60 -18.42 -27.43
CA ALA A 171 -34.60 -17.30 -28.36
C ALA A 171 -33.21 -17.15 -28.97
N ALA A 172 -33.17 -16.88 -30.26
CA ALA A 172 -32.12 -16.93 -31.24
C ALA A 172 -30.81 -16.18 -30.89
N PRO A 173 -29.67 -16.50 -31.60
CA PRO A 173 -28.33 -16.05 -31.21
C PRO A 173 -28.13 -14.59 -31.62
N ALA A 174 -27.81 -13.74 -30.65
CA ALA A 174 -27.19 -12.44 -30.90
C ALA A 174 -25.67 -12.64 -30.74
N GLU A 175 -24.95 -12.32 -31.81
CA GLU A 175 -23.51 -12.39 -31.96
C GLU A 175 -22.82 -11.54 -30.89
N GLY A 176 -22.07 -12.23 -30.02
CA GLY A 176 -21.32 -11.66 -28.91
C GLY A 176 -20.96 -12.75 -27.92
N GLU A 177 -20.44 -13.88 -28.44
CA GLU A 177 -20.18 -15.08 -27.66
C GLU A 177 -18.96 -14.87 -26.75
N HIS A 178 -19.15 -14.23 -25.61
CA HIS A 178 -18.26 -14.43 -24.47
C HIS A 178 -18.33 -15.91 -24.09
N ARG A 179 -17.27 -16.60 -24.38
CA ARG A 179 -17.04 -18.03 -24.07
C ARG A 179 -17.28 -18.25 -22.56
N LYS A 180 -18.54 -18.52 -22.17
CA LYS A 180 -18.87 -19.01 -20.85
C LYS A 180 -18.25 -20.40 -20.73
N LEU A 181 -17.02 -20.47 -20.21
CA LEU A 181 -16.49 -21.72 -19.71
C LEU A 181 -17.43 -22.08 -18.56
N SER A 182 -18.28 -23.08 -18.75
CA SER A 182 -19.14 -23.63 -17.70
C SER A 182 -18.24 -24.36 -16.70
N LEU A 183 -17.68 -23.61 -15.75
CA LEU A 183 -16.91 -24.16 -14.66
C LEU A 183 -17.87 -24.98 -13.77
N THR A 184 -17.49 -26.20 -13.45
CA THR A 184 -18.24 -26.97 -12.45
C THR A 184 -18.15 -26.25 -11.10
N PRO A 185 -19.14 -26.42 -10.18
CA PRO A 185 -19.11 -25.79 -8.87
C PRO A 185 -17.80 -26.02 -8.10
N GLU A 186 -17.22 -27.21 -8.21
CA GLU A 186 -15.90 -27.52 -7.60
C GLU A 186 -14.74 -26.75 -8.26
N GLN A 187 -14.76 -26.59 -9.57
CA GLN A 187 -13.76 -25.80 -10.27
C GLN A 187 -13.87 -24.31 -9.92
N LEU A 188 -15.10 -23.80 -9.83
CA LEU A 188 -15.35 -22.42 -9.41
C LEU A 188 -14.83 -22.19 -7.99
N GLN A 189 -15.11 -23.09 -7.04
CA GLN A 189 -14.62 -22.99 -5.67
C GLN A 189 -13.09 -22.97 -5.60
N ARG A 190 -12.41 -23.86 -6.33
CA ARG A 190 -10.93 -23.92 -6.34
C ARG A 190 -10.32 -22.67 -6.96
N THR A 191 -10.88 -22.16 -8.05
CA THR A 191 -10.34 -21.00 -8.76
C THR A 191 -10.60 -19.69 -8.01
N THR A 192 -11.75 -19.54 -7.34
CA THR A 192 -12.02 -18.41 -6.45
C THR A 192 -11.14 -18.45 -5.21
N GLN A 193 -10.81 -19.62 -4.69
CA GLN A 193 -9.83 -19.78 -3.61
C GLN A 193 -8.44 -19.28 -4.00
N ILE A 194 -8.01 -19.48 -5.26
CA ILE A 194 -6.76 -18.91 -5.78
C ILE A 194 -6.83 -17.37 -5.77
N TYR A 195 -7.94 -16.80 -6.23
CA TYR A 195 -8.13 -15.35 -6.20
C TYR A 195 -8.00 -14.79 -4.79
N PHE A 196 -8.71 -15.35 -3.81
CA PHE A 196 -8.62 -14.90 -2.43
C PHE A 196 -7.25 -15.13 -1.81
N SER A 197 -6.55 -16.22 -2.18
CA SER A 197 -5.16 -16.42 -1.76
C SER A 197 -4.25 -15.30 -2.23
N LEU A 198 -4.34 -14.90 -3.50
CA LEU A 198 -3.59 -13.77 -4.05
C LEU A 198 -4.04 -12.44 -3.43
N TYR A 199 -5.34 -12.22 -3.26
CA TYR A 199 -5.89 -11.05 -2.59
C TYR A 199 -5.32 -10.88 -1.18
N PHE A 200 -5.42 -11.89 -0.31
CA PHE A 200 -4.92 -11.82 1.05
C PHE A 200 -3.40 -11.71 1.11
N THR A 201 -2.67 -12.37 0.20
CA THR A 201 -1.21 -12.26 0.14
C THR A 201 -0.79 -10.83 -0.24
N MET A 202 -1.32 -10.28 -1.33
CA MET A 202 -0.93 -8.94 -1.80
C MET A 202 -1.37 -7.84 -0.82
N THR A 203 -2.63 -7.87 -0.38
CA THR A 203 -3.15 -6.85 0.54
C THR A 203 -2.59 -7.00 1.96
N GLY A 204 -2.31 -8.23 2.41
CA GLY A 204 -1.70 -8.50 3.70
C GLY A 204 -0.24 -8.04 3.76
N LEU A 205 0.54 -8.31 2.71
CA LEU A 205 1.92 -7.78 2.59
C LEU A 205 1.92 -6.26 2.53
N HIS A 206 1.00 -5.65 1.78
CA HIS A 206 0.84 -4.20 1.76
C HIS A 206 0.50 -3.65 3.17
N ALA A 207 -0.44 -4.27 3.89
CA ALA A 207 -0.79 -3.88 5.25
C ALA A 207 0.41 -4.02 6.22
N LEU A 208 1.24 -5.06 6.05
CA LEU A 208 2.48 -5.21 6.81
C LEU A 208 3.44 -4.05 6.57
N HIS A 209 3.64 -3.64 5.30
CA HIS A 209 4.46 -2.47 4.96
C HIS A 209 3.89 -1.18 5.56
N MET A 210 2.56 -1.01 5.58
CA MET A 210 1.90 0.12 6.26
C MET A 210 2.19 0.14 7.77
N ILE A 211 2.13 -1.01 8.44
CA ILE A 211 2.43 -1.12 9.88
C ILE A 211 3.90 -0.75 10.15
N ILE A 212 4.84 -1.28 9.36
CA ILE A 212 6.26 -0.95 9.45
C ILE A 212 6.46 0.55 9.21
N GLY A 213 5.78 1.12 8.20
CA GLY A 213 5.83 2.55 7.87
C GLY A 213 5.33 3.44 9.02
N ILE A 214 4.21 3.09 9.66
CA ILE A 214 3.69 3.82 10.83
C ILE A 214 4.70 3.72 12.00
N GLY A 215 5.31 2.57 12.22
CA GLY A 215 6.35 2.39 13.23
C GLY A 215 7.56 3.29 12.97
N LEU A 216 8.08 3.30 11.74
CA LEU A 216 9.18 4.17 11.31
C LEU A 216 8.82 5.65 11.50
N MET A 217 7.64 6.06 11.04
CA MET A 217 7.16 7.44 11.17
C MET A 217 6.96 7.87 12.63
N SER A 218 6.60 6.96 13.52
CA SER A 218 6.51 7.24 14.96
C SER A 218 7.87 7.63 15.54
N VAL A 219 8.93 6.90 15.16
CA VAL A 219 10.31 7.22 15.56
C VAL A 219 10.75 8.57 14.99
N ILE A 220 10.50 8.81 13.70
CA ILE A 220 10.83 10.08 13.05
C ILE A 220 10.07 11.25 13.67
N THR A 221 8.80 11.08 14.00
CA THR A 221 7.99 12.10 14.67
C THR A 221 8.54 12.44 16.05
N TRP A 222 8.96 11.42 16.83
CA TRP A 222 9.60 11.63 18.11
C TRP A 222 10.95 12.37 18.00
N MET A 223 11.77 12.03 16.99
CA MET A 223 13.01 12.75 16.68
C MET A 223 12.75 14.20 16.28
N ALA A 224 11.73 14.44 15.42
CA ALA A 224 11.33 15.78 15.02
C ALA A 224 10.81 16.59 16.22
N TRP A 225 10.05 15.96 17.11
CA TRP A 225 9.58 16.62 18.34
C TRP A 225 10.72 16.99 19.28
N LYS A 226 11.79 16.19 19.37
CA LYS A 226 12.99 16.53 20.10
C LYS A 226 13.88 17.58 19.40
N GLY A 227 13.55 18.01 18.19
CA GLY A 227 14.30 19.02 17.44
C GLY A 227 15.64 18.50 16.92
N ARG A 228 15.72 17.20 16.58
CA ARG A 228 16.94 16.60 16.01
C ARG A 228 17.15 16.92 14.53
N PHE A 229 16.14 17.44 13.86
CA PHE A 229 16.21 17.82 12.45
C PHE A 229 16.35 19.34 12.32
N ASP A 230 17.21 19.74 11.40
CA ASP A 230 17.43 21.12 10.99
C ASP A 230 17.49 21.23 9.45
N GLY A 231 17.75 22.43 8.92
CA GLY A 231 17.79 22.67 7.48
C GLY A 231 18.90 21.90 6.73
N GLU A 232 19.89 21.36 7.42
CA GLU A 232 20.97 20.54 6.85
C GLU A 232 20.75 19.05 7.07
N TYR A 233 20.14 18.67 8.19
CA TYR A 233 19.90 17.27 8.56
C TYR A 233 18.39 16.95 8.63
N TYR A 234 17.77 16.75 7.49
CA TYR A 234 16.38 16.29 7.34
C TYR A 234 16.26 14.98 6.54
N THR A 235 17.37 14.41 6.14
CA THR A 235 17.45 13.18 5.34
C THR A 235 16.56 12.03 5.87
N PRO A 236 16.48 11.75 7.18
CA PRO A 236 15.61 10.67 7.69
C PRO A 236 14.12 10.91 7.40
N VAL A 237 13.66 12.17 7.43
CA VAL A 237 12.26 12.52 7.09
C VAL A 237 12.02 12.32 5.59
N GLU A 238 12.99 12.72 4.75
CA GLU A 238 12.94 12.56 3.29
C GLU A 238 12.90 11.09 2.88
N MET A 239 13.76 10.24 3.46
CA MET A 239 13.79 8.79 3.21
C MET A 239 12.50 8.10 3.67
N SER A 240 11.97 8.48 4.83
CA SER A 240 10.67 7.98 5.30
C SER A 240 9.52 8.40 4.38
N GLY A 241 9.61 9.60 3.79
CA GLY A 241 8.67 10.09 2.79
C GLY A 241 8.69 9.25 1.51
N LEU A 242 9.87 8.93 0.99
CA LEU A 242 10.00 8.07 -0.19
C LEU A 242 9.42 6.67 0.06
N TYR A 243 9.70 6.09 1.24
CA TYR A 243 9.11 4.80 1.63
C TYR A 243 7.58 4.88 1.67
N TRP A 244 7.01 5.90 2.32
CA TRP A 244 5.57 6.07 2.46
C TRP A 244 4.88 6.24 1.10
N HIS A 245 5.44 7.09 0.23
CA HIS A 245 4.93 7.27 -1.13
C HIS A 245 4.97 5.98 -1.96
N PHE A 246 6.03 5.18 -1.81
CA PHE A 246 6.11 3.87 -2.45
C PHE A 246 4.96 2.97 -2.01
N VAL A 247 4.71 2.85 -0.71
CA VAL A 247 3.62 2.03 -0.18
C VAL A 247 2.27 2.52 -0.70
N ASP A 248 2.03 3.83 -0.73
CA ASP A 248 0.81 4.43 -1.29
C ASP A 248 0.65 4.11 -2.79
N ILE A 249 1.73 4.17 -3.58
CA ILE A 249 1.73 3.83 -5.02
C ILE A 249 1.37 2.36 -5.22
N VAL A 250 1.92 1.44 -4.43
CA VAL A 250 1.56 0.01 -4.51
C VAL A 250 0.05 -0.17 -4.35
N TRP A 251 -0.60 0.57 -3.42
CA TRP A 251 -2.05 0.51 -3.27
C TRP A 251 -2.82 1.04 -4.49
N ILE A 252 -2.34 2.12 -5.11
CA ILE A 252 -2.95 2.68 -6.33
C ILE A 252 -2.99 1.64 -7.46
N PHE A 253 -2.02 0.72 -7.53
CA PHE A 253 -2.04 -0.41 -8.47
C PHE A 253 -2.90 -1.58 -7.96
N LEU A 254 -2.86 -1.90 -6.66
CA LEU A 254 -3.65 -2.98 -6.06
C LEU A 254 -5.15 -2.74 -6.19
N PHE A 255 -5.59 -1.51 -5.96
CA PHE A 255 -7.01 -1.20 -5.99
C PHE A 255 -7.68 -1.50 -7.34
N PRO A 256 -7.25 -0.95 -8.50
CA PRO A 256 -7.87 -1.30 -9.77
C PRO A 256 -7.68 -2.76 -10.15
N LEU A 257 -6.54 -3.35 -9.81
CA LEU A 257 -6.24 -4.74 -10.13
C LEU A 257 -7.18 -5.73 -9.45
N LEU A 258 -7.59 -5.47 -8.21
CA LEU A 258 -8.41 -6.36 -7.40
C LEU A 258 -9.91 -5.98 -7.42
N TYR A 259 -10.25 -4.69 -7.40
CA TYR A 259 -11.62 -4.21 -7.17
C TYR A 259 -12.36 -3.77 -8.43
N LEU A 260 -11.64 -3.44 -9.53
CA LEU A 260 -12.25 -2.90 -10.75
C LEU A 260 -12.35 -3.91 -11.90
N VAL A 261 -12.14 -5.19 -11.64
CA VAL A 261 -12.25 -6.24 -12.67
C VAL A 261 -13.70 -6.30 -13.16
N GLU A 262 -13.92 -6.09 -14.45
CA GLU A 262 -15.21 -6.22 -15.17
C GLU A 262 -16.42 -5.48 -14.59
N ARG A 263 -16.25 -4.35 -13.94
CA ARG A 263 -17.40 -3.54 -13.48
C ARG A 263 -17.94 -2.57 -14.55
N HIS A 264 -17.48 -2.67 -15.77
CA HIS A 264 -17.87 -1.78 -16.89
C HIS A 264 -18.86 -2.42 -17.89
N GLN A 265 -19.51 -3.54 -17.52
CA GLN A 265 -20.60 -4.13 -18.33
C GLN A 265 -21.95 -3.96 -17.66
#